data_3791fa0c1e97b9dc5b16d4578a1a06af
#
_entry.id   3791fa0c1e97b9dc5b16d4578a1a06af
#
_cell.length_a   1.000
_cell.length_b   1.000
_cell.length_c   1.000
_cell.angle_alpha   90.00
_cell.angle_beta   90.00
_cell.angle_gamma   90.00
#
_symmetry.space_group_name_H-M   'P 1'
#
loop_
_entity.id
_entity.type
_entity.pdbx_description
1 polymer ?
#
loop_
_entity_poly.entity_id
_entity_poly.type
_entity_poly.pdbx_seq_one_letter_code
_entity_poly.pdbx_strand_id
1 'polypeptide(L)'
;MGIIKKFYITKFKEERPKIELKNISLSFNKRQILDNVSIKIREGEICGLLGPNGVGKSTIFNIIIGLIKPNYGDIYIDKIKVTDMPIYKRALSFSVSIVPQIGGIFSDLTCLQNLNAIADLVVKEKKDRNFKIEKMIAKFELDAVKDIRAKFLSGGQKKRCAIAMALLSNPKIILMDEPFQGLDLMSTRYLQETIVNLQTEDNNRCCIISDHAARDLLNISDRAIVLANKKVIAHGPPKELLKNEKAKSLYFGDAFNI
;
A
#
# COMPACT_ATOMS: atom_id res chain seq x y z
N MET A 1 -16.86 -15.07 14.15
CA MET A 1 -16.39 -14.80 15.52
C MET A 1 -15.05 -14.12 15.41
N GLY A 2 -15.07 -12.91 15.80
CA GLY A 2 -14.22 -11.80 15.48
C GLY A 2 -12.79 -11.95 15.90
N ILE A 3 -12.04 -11.23 15.19
CA ILE A 3 -11.31 -10.07 15.62
C ILE A 3 -9.84 -10.31 15.81
N ILE A 4 -9.12 -9.91 14.82
CA ILE A 4 -7.76 -9.45 15.00
C ILE A 4 -7.81 -7.95 15.30
N LYS A 5 -8.31 -7.59 16.48
CA LYS A 5 -8.01 -6.31 17.13
C LYS A 5 -7.41 -6.62 18.50
N LYS A 6 -6.11 -6.88 18.52
CA LYS A 6 -5.35 -6.62 19.73
C LYS A 6 -5.28 -5.11 19.90
N PHE A 7 -5.89 -4.63 20.97
CA PHE A 7 -5.73 -3.27 21.50
C PHE A 7 -4.23 -3.00 21.75
N TYR A 8 -3.55 -2.52 20.75
CA TYR A 8 -2.37 -1.71 20.95
C TYR A 8 -2.85 -0.28 20.77
N ILE A 9 -3.13 0.39 21.89
CA ILE A 9 -3.09 1.84 21.94
C ILE A 9 -1.61 2.17 21.70
N THR A 10 -1.22 2.18 20.46
CA THR A 10 0.00 2.86 20.05
C THR A 10 -0.32 4.33 20.31
N LYS A 11 0.25 4.90 21.38
CA LYS A 11 0.39 6.34 21.52
C LYS A 11 1.08 6.77 20.22
N PHE A 12 0.30 7.26 19.25
CA PHE A 12 0.87 7.91 18.09
C PHE A 12 1.81 8.98 18.62
N LYS A 13 3.12 8.79 18.42
CA LYS A 13 4.10 9.82 18.64
C LYS A 13 3.60 11.05 17.92
N GLU A 14 3.57 12.19 18.61
CA GLU A 14 3.08 13.49 18.14
C GLU A 14 3.11 13.64 16.62
N GLU A 15 2.00 14.05 16.06
CA GLU A 15 1.59 14.26 14.66
C GLU A 15 2.70 14.61 13.63
N ARG A 16 3.71 13.78 13.49
CA ARG A 16 4.71 13.95 12.45
C ARG A 16 4.27 13.15 11.23
N PRO A 17 3.80 13.80 10.18
CA PRO A 17 3.45 13.07 8.97
C PRO A 17 4.72 12.46 8.36
N LYS A 18 4.66 11.17 8.07
CA LYS A 18 5.70 10.46 7.29
C LYS A 18 5.61 10.87 5.82
N ILE A 19 4.39 10.99 5.32
CA ILE A 19 4.10 11.48 3.96
C ILE A 19 3.07 12.59 4.07
N GLU A 20 3.31 13.68 3.33
CA GLU A 20 2.35 14.77 3.21
C GLU A 20 2.21 15.21 1.75
N LEU A 21 0.99 15.16 1.25
CA LEU A 21 0.59 15.76 -0.01
C LEU A 21 -0.12 17.07 0.31
N LYS A 22 0.28 18.17 -0.32
CA LYS A 22 -0.31 19.50 -0.14
C LYS A 22 -0.88 20.01 -1.45
N ASN A 23 -2.20 20.19 -1.49
CA ASN A 23 -2.91 20.84 -2.58
C ASN A 23 -2.61 20.23 -3.96
N ILE A 24 -2.51 18.91 -4.02
CA ILE A 24 -2.17 18.18 -5.25
C ILE A 24 -3.30 18.29 -6.25
N SER A 25 -2.98 18.83 -7.43
CA SER A 25 -3.87 18.81 -8.59
C SER A 25 -3.16 18.22 -9.80
N LEU A 26 -3.87 17.36 -10.52
CA LEU A 26 -3.36 16.70 -11.71
C LEU A 26 -4.43 16.59 -12.79
N SER A 27 -4.03 16.88 -14.02
CA SER A 27 -4.85 16.70 -15.22
C SER A 27 -4.03 16.02 -16.34
N PHE A 28 -4.67 15.13 -17.09
CA PHE A 28 -4.14 14.57 -18.34
C PHE A 28 -5.03 15.00 -19.50
N ASN A 29 -4.44 15.58 -20.54
CA ASN A 29 -5.16 16.01 -21.75
C ASN A 29 -6.46 16.78 -21.43
N LYS A 30 -6.38 17.80 -20.58
CA LYS A 30 -7.52 18.62 -20.07
C LYS A 30 -8.51 17.87 -19.15
N ARG A 31 -8.36 16.55 -18.97
CA ARG A 31 -9.19 15.81 -18.02
C ARG A 31 -8.56 15.87 -16.62
N GLN A 32 -9.22 16.54 -15.71
CA GLN A 32 -8.80 16.58 -14.31
C GLN A 32 -8.97 15.22 -13.65
N ILE A 33 -7.92 14.76 -12.97
CA ILE A 33 -7.88 13.49 -12.22
C ILE A 33 -7.93 13.74 -10.73
N LEU A 34 -7.16 14.72 -10.25
CA LEU A 34 -7.13 15.13 -8.84
C LEU A 34 -7.34 16.65 -8.76
N ASP A 35 -8.10 17.09 -7.78
CA ASP A 35 -8.44 18.48 -7.55
C ASP A 35 -8.17 18.86 -6.09
N ASN A 36 -7.10 19.60 -5.86
CA ASN A 36 -6.70 20.14 -4.56
C ASN A 36 -6.68 19.08 -3.44
N VAL A 37 -6.06 17.92 -3.71
CA VAL A 37 -5.98 16.80 -2.77
C VAL A 37 -4.88 17.05 -1.76
N SER A 38 -5.23 17.05 -0.46
CA SER A 38 -4.28 17.12 0.65
C SER A 38 -4.43 15.89 1.55
N ILE A 39 -3.33 15.19 1.81
CA ILE A 39 -3.28 13.92 2.54
C ILE A 39 -2.10 13.96 3.50
N LYS A 40 -2.29 13.44 4.71
CA LYS A 40 -1.22 13.20 5.68
C LYS A 40 -1.25 11.75 6.13
N ILE A 41 -0.14 11.06 5.97
CA ILE A 41 0.08 9.68 6.45
C ILE A 41 1.06 9.76 7.61
N ARG A 42 0.73 9.11 8.71
CA ARG A 42 1.57 9.10 9.92
C ARG A 42 2.60 7.98 9.89
N GLU A 43 3.67 8.15 10.63
CA GLU A 43 4.63 7.08 10.84
C GLU A 43 3.97 5.92 11.59
N GLY A 44 4.18 4.70 11.11
CA GLY A 44 3.70 3.48 11.77
C GLY A 44 2.21 3.19 11.58
N GLU A 45 1.47 3.91 10.69
CA GLU A 45 0.05 3.63 10.47
C GLU A 45 -0.21 2.72 9.26
N ILE A 46 -1.28 1.95 9.34
CA ILE A 46 -1.94 1.33 8.19
C ILE A 46 -3.04 2.30 7.74
N CYS A 47 -2.84 2.95 6.60
CA CYS A 47 -3.77 3.92 6.04
C CYS A 47 -4.51 3.35 4.83
N GLY A 48 -5.83 3.26 4.91
CA GLY A 48 -6.69 2.89 3.79
C GLY A 48 -6.93 4.08 2.85
N LEU A 49 -6.88 3.84 1.53
CA LEU A 49 -7.26 4.80 0.50
C LEU A 49 -8.46 4.25 -0.25
N LEU A 50 -9.64 4.76 0.06
CA LEU A 50 -10.93 4.32 -0.44
C LEU A 50 -11.48 5.26 -1.51
N GLY A 51 -12.34 4.72 -2.36
CA GLY A 51 -13.05 5.49 -3.38
C GLY A 51 -13.39 4.64 -4.60
N PRO A 52 -14.32 5.07 -5.45
CA PRO A 52 -14.73 4.35 -6.63
C PRO A 52 -13.57 4.14 -7.63
N ASN A 53 -13.76 3.19 -8.56
CA ASN A 53 -12.78 2.94 -9.61
C ASN A 53 -12.58 4.19 -10.47
N GLY A 54 -11.32 4.45 -10.84
CA GLY A 54 -10.96 5.62 -11.66
C GLY A 54 -10.97 6.97 -10.94
N VAL A 55 -11.18 7.03 -9.60
CA VAL A 55 -11.18 8.28 -8.84
C VAL A 55 -9.81 8.90 -8.61
N GLY A 56 -8.72 8.14 -8.89
CA GLY A 56 -7.34 8.61 -8.77
C GLY A 56 -6.50 7.95 -7.66
N LYS A 57 -6.93 6.82 -7.08
CA LYS A 57 -6.17 6.10 -6.03
C LYS A 57 -4.76 5.70 -6.51
N SER A 58 -4.66 4.95 -7.60
CA SER A 58 -3.37 4.55 -8.19
C SER A 58 -2.56 5.76 -8.67
N THR A 59 -3.23 6.84 -9.09
CA THR A 59 -2.56 8.10 -9.45
C THR A 59 -1.88 8.74 -8.24
N ILE A 60 -2.51 8.73 -7.06
CA ILE A 60 -1.90 9.20 -5.82
C ILE A 60 -0.67 8.36 -5.48
N PHE A 61 -0.72 7.04 -5.62
CA PHE A 61 0.45 6.18 -5.41
C PHE A 61 1.58 6.52 -6.38
N ASN A 62 1.27 6.68 -7.66
CA ASN A 62 2.26 7.07 -8.68
C ASN A 62 2.87 8.46 -8.40
N ILE A 63 2.12 9.37 -7.81
CA ILE A 63 2.62 10.67 -7.36
C ILE A 63 3.54 10.51 -6.15
N ILE A 64 3.18 9.70 -5.15
CA ILE A 64 4.00 9.44 -3.96
C ILE A 64 5.34 8.82 -4.33
N ILE A 65 5.35 7.81 -5.22
CA ILE A 65 6.60 7.17 -5.63
C ILE A 65 7.44 8.02 -6.61
N GLY A 66 6.86 9.07 -7.20
CA GLY A 66 7.55 9.95 -8.14
C GLY A 66 7.54 9.48 -9.60
N LEU A 67 6.62 8.58 -9.95
CA LEU A 67 6.37 8.17 -11.33
C LEU A 67 5.59 9.25 -12.12
N ILE A 68 4.71 9.95 -11.42
CA ILE A 68 3.91 11.05 -11.96
C ILE A 68 4.21 12.32 -11.15
N LYS A 69 4.52 13.41 -11.84
CA LYS A 69 4.62 14.73 -11.23
C LYS A 69 3.25 15.43 -11.30
N PRO A 70 2.72 15.97 -10.17
CA PRO A 70 1.48 16.74 -10.20
C PRO A 70 1.67 18.07 -10.95
N ASN A 71 0.58 18.64 -11.49
CA ASN A 71 0.60 19.97 -12.10
C ASN A 71 0.76 21.06 -11.04
N TYR A 72 0.12 20.86 -9.87
CA TYR A 72 0.17 21.79 -8.74
C TYR A 72 0.30 21.02 -7.42
N GLY A 73 0.86 21.73 -6.43
CA GLY A 73 1.02 21.20 -5.09
C GLY A 73 2.37 20.54 -4.85
N ASP A 74 2.59 20.15 -3.61
CA ASP A 74 3.88 19.65 -3.14
C ASP A 74 3.74 18.33 -2.39
N ILE A 75 4.79 17.52 -2.48
CA ILE A 75 4.92 16.23 -1.81
C ILE A 75 6.10 16.30 -0.86
N TYR A 76 5.86 15.85 0.37
CA TYR A 76 6.89 15.75 1.39
C TYR A 76 6.96 14.32 1.94
N ILE A 77 8.17 13.81 2.13
CA ILE A 77 8.46 12.57 2.85
C ILE A 77 9.47 12.93 3.95
N ASP A 78 9.21 12.58 5.20
CA ASP A 78 10.01 12.96 6.36
C ASP A 78 10.31 14.47 6.39
N LYS A 79 9.30 15.32 6.05
CA LYS A 79 9.38 16.77 5.94
C LYS A 79 10.28 17.30 4.82
N ILE A 80 10.92 16.44 4.04
CA ILE A 80 11.74 16.82 2.89
C ILE A 80 10.83 16.91 1.67
N LYS A 81 10.90 18.04 0.95
CA LYS A 81 10.16 18.22 -0.31
C LYS A 81 10.75 17.29 -1.38
N VAL A 82 9.90 16.42 -1.93
CA VAL A 82 10.29 15.42 -2.92
C VAL A 82 9.57 15.57 -4.26
N THR A 83 8.82 16.66 -4.47
CA THR A 83 7.98 16.88 -5.65
C THR A 83 8.74 16.62 -6.97
N ASP A 84 9.98 17.11 -7.07
CA ASP A 84 10.84 16.97 -8.24
C ASP A 84 11.84 15.81 -8.16
N MET A 85 11.79 15.04 -7.07
CA MET A 85 12.72 13.93 -6.86
C MET A 85 12.26 12.69 -7.66
N PRO A 86 13.12 12.11 -8.52
CA PRO A 86 12.76 10.96 -9.32
C PRO A 86 12.57 9.69 -8.47
N ILE A 87 11.82 8.72 -9.01
CA ILE A 87 11.40 7.49 -8.34
C ILE A 87 12.56 6.74 -7.65
N TYR A 88 13.70 6.55 -8.34
CA TYR A 88 14.83 5.79 -7.79
C TYR A 88 15.44 6.47 -6.57
N LYS A 89 15.50 7.81 -6.53
CA LYS A 89 15.97 8.55 -5.36
C LYS A 89 15.02 8.42 -4.19
N ARG A 90 13.69 8.48 -4.42
CA ARG A 90 12.71 8.29 -3.35
C ARG A 90 12.78 6.87 -2.79
N ALA A 91 12.89 5.86 -3.65
CA ALA A 91 13.03 4.46 -3.24
C ALA A 91 14.26 4.25 -2.35
N LEU A 92 15.43 4.81 -2.73
CA LEU A 92 16.67 4.66 -1.98
C LEU A 92 16.71 5.51 -0.72
N SER A 93 16.34 6.80 -0.80
CA SER A 93 16.50 7.75 0.33
C SER A 93 15.45 7.56 1.42
N PHE A 94 14.24 7.14 1.07
CA PHE A 94 13.12 7.01 2.00
C PHE A 94 12.61 5.57 2.15
N SER A 95 13.28 4.62 1.51
CA SER A 95 12.88 3.20 1.55
C SER A 95 11.42 2.99 1.20
N VAL A 96 10.98 3.56 0.04
CA VAL A 96 9.62 3.42 -0.48
C VAL A 96 9.56 2.22 -1.41
N SER A 97 8.57 1.36 -1.24
CA SER A 97 8.27 0.25 -2.14
C SER A 97 6.79 0.26 -2.54
N ILE A 98 6.48 -0.32 -3.69
CA ILE A 98 5.12 -0.44 -4.20
C ILE A 98 4.82 -1.85 -4.67
N VAL A 99 3.64 -2.34 -4.32
CA VAL A 99 3.01 -3.52 -4.90
C VAL A 99 1.89 -3.02 -5.82
N PRO A 100 2.07 -3.08 -7.14
CA PRO A 100 1.08 -2.58 -8.09
C PRO A 100 -0.13 -3.51 -8.19
N GLN A 101 -1.26 -2.99 -8.67
CA GLN A 101 -2.48 -3.76 -8.90
C GLN A 101 -2.24 -4.89 -9.90
N ILE A 102 -1.58 -4.59 -11.01
CA ILE A 102 -1.28 -5.52 -12.11
C ILE A 102 0.25 -5.56 -12.31
N GLY A 103 0.77 -6.74 -12.58
CA GLY A 103 2.22 -6.92 -12.77
C GLY A 103 2.94 -7.07 -11.44
N GLY A 104 4.12 -6.46 -11.33
CA GLY A 104 4.98 -6.54 -10.14
C GLY A 104 5.75 -7.86 -10.02
N ILE A 105 5.55 -8.81 -10.96
CA ILE A 105 6.29 -10.07 -11.06
C ILE A 105 6.68 -10.35 -12.53
N PHE A 106 7.78 -11.00 -12.74
CA PHE A 106 8.24 -11.45 -14.05
C PHE A 106 7.58 -12.79 -14.37
N SER A 107 6.63 -12.80 -15.29
CA SER A 107 5.73 -13.93 -15.57
C SER A 107 6.44 -15.20 -16.01
N ASP A 108 7.55 -15.11 -16.74
CA ASP A 108 8.32 -16.25 -17.26
C ASP A 108 9.39 -16.76 -16.29
N LEU A 109 9.70 -16.03 -15.24
CA LEU A 109 10.56 -16.46 -14.15
C LEU A 109 9.78 -17.29 -13.12
N THR A 110 10.45 -18.21 -12.42
CA THR A 110 9.85 -18.89 -11.27
C THR A 110 9.67 -17.90 -10.11
N CYS A 111 8.89 -18.29 -9.09
CA CYS A 111 8.73 -17.48 -7.88
C CYS A 111 10.11 -17.20 -7.24
N LEU A 112 10.96 -18.23 -7.10
CA LEU A 112 12.32 -18.09 -6.57
C LEU A 112 13.19 -17.18 -7.44
N GLN A 113 13.14 -17.30 -8.76
CA GLN A 113 13.88 -16.43 -9.67
C GLN A 113 13.43 -14.97 -9.58
N ASN A 114 12.13 -14.71 -9.38
CA ASN A 114 11.60 -13.37 -9.12
C ASN A 114 12.19 -12.76 -7.86
N LEU A 115 12.23 -13.53 -6.76
CA LEU A 115 12.83 -13.08 -5.50
C LEU A 115 14.34 -12.83 -5.65
N ASN A 116 15.06 -13.72 -6.33
CA ASN A 116 16.49 -13.57 -6.59
C ASN A 116 16.78 -12.29 -7.38
N ALA A 117 16.03 -12.03 -8.46
CA ALA A 117 16.22 -10.86 -9.30
C ALA A 117 16.13 -9.54 -8.51
N ILE A 118 15.17 -9.45 -7.57
CA ILE A 118 15.07 -8.27 -6.71
C ILE A 118 16.14 -8.27 -5.62
N ALA A 119 16.41 -9.41 -4.98
CA ALA A 119 17.43 -9.49 -3.94
C ALA A 119 18.80 -9.07 -4.46
N ASP A 120 19.17 -9.44 -5.70
CA ASP A 120 20.42 -9.02 -6.34
C ASP A 120 20.56 -7.51 -6.49
N LEU A 121 19.44 -6.79 -6.66
CA LEU A 121 19.42 -5.33 -6.77
C LEU A 121 19.47 -4.61 -5.42
N VAL A 122 18.83 -5.19 -4.38
CA VAL A 122 18.59 -4.44 -3.12
C VAL A 122 19.43 -4.95 -1.95
N VAL A 123 20.06 -6.13 -2.03
CA VAL A 123 20.88 -6.72 -0.97
C VAL A 123 22.31 -6.93 -1.46
N LYS A 124 23.27 -6.23 -0.84
CA LYS A 124 24.67 -6.24 -1.27
C LYS A 124 25.34 -7.61 -1.11
N GLU A 125 25.25 -8.18 0.09
CA GLU A 125 25.97 -9.41 0.44
C GLU A 125 25.19 -10.66 0.01
N LYS A 126 25.85 -11.57 -0.72
CA LYS A 126 25.23 -12.80 -1.25
C LYS A 126 24.65 -13.70 -0.15
N LYS A 127 25.34 -13.82 0.98
CA LYS A 127 24.88 -14.62 2.12
C LYS A 127 23.57 -14.08 2.69
N ASP A 128 23.46 -12.75 2.79
CA ASP A 128 22.25 -12.09 3.28
C ASP A 128 21.10 -12.21 2.30
N ARG A 129 21.38 -12.28 0.98
CA ARG A 129 20.34 -12.48 -0.04
C ARG A 129 19.63 -13.81 0.17
N ASN A 130 20.39 -14.91 0.25
CA ASN A 130 19.82 -16.25 0.45
C ASN A 130 18.96 -16.30 1.73
N PHE A 131 19.49 -15.80 2.84
CA PHE A 131 18.76 -15.75 4.11
C PHE A 131 17.46 -14.94 4.00
N LYS A 132 17.49 -13.76 3.36
CA LYS A 132 16.29 -12.95 3.18
C LYS A 132 15.26 -13.61 2.26
N ILE A 133 15.71 -14.26 1.17
CA ILE A 133 14.83 -14.98 0.25
C ILE A 133 14.15 -16.13 0.97
N GLU A 134 14.89 -16.98 1.69
CA GLU A 134 14.33 -18.09 2.46
C GLU A 134 13.31 -17.58 3.50
N LYS A 135 13.64 -16.50 4.20
CA LYS A 135 12.70 -15.84 5.14
C LYS A 135 11.42 -15.37 4.44
N MET A 136 11.51 -14.80 3.23
CA MET A 136 10.35 -14.37 2.48
C MET A 136 9.52 -15.55 1.97
N ILE A 137 10.18 -16.62 1.48
CA ILE A 137 9.52 -17.84 1.02
C ILE A 137 8.71 -18.45 2.18
N ALA A 138 9.31 -18.62 3.34
CA ALA A 138 8.65 -19.16 4.52
C ALA A 138 7.50 -18.25 4.99
N LYS A 139 7.76 -16.94 5.12
CA LYS A 139 6.78 -15.96 5.61
C LYS A 139 5.53 -15.86 4.72
N PHE A 140 5.68 -16.03 3.41
CA PHE A 140 4.59 -15.94 2.44
C PHE A 140 4.09 -17.31 1.95
N GLU A 141 4.50 -18.40 2.60
CA GLU A 141 4.08 -19.78 2.26
C GLU A 141 4.26 -20.07 0.77
N LEU A 142 5.45 -19.79 0.24
CA LEU A 142 5.77 -19.95 -1.17
C LEU A 142 6.58 -21.23 -1.46
N ASP A 143 6.92 -22.04 -0.45
CA ASP A 143 7.76 -23.24 -0.62
C ASP A 143 7.24 -24.21 -1.67
N ALA A 144 5.93 -24.51 -1.63
CA ALA A 144 5.32 -25.45 -2.57
C ALA A 144 5.31 -24.95 -4.03
N VAL A 145 5.53 -23.65 -4.24
CA VAL A 145 5.39 -23.00 -5.56
C VAL A 145 6.64 -22.25 -6.00
N LYS A 146 7.71 -22.28 -5.21
CA LYS A 146 8.93 -21.49 -5.47
C LYS A 146 9.57 -21.78 -6.83
N ASP A 147 9.46 -23.01 -7.32
CA ASP A 147 10.02 -23.46 -8.60
C ASP A 147 9.01 -23.38 -9.76
N ILE A 148 7.78 -22.93 -9.50
CA ILE A 148 6.76 -22.77 -10.53
C ILE A 148 6.90 -21.37 -11.16
N ARG A 149 6.82 -21.30 -12.50
CA ARG A 149 6.83 -20.02 -13.23
C ARG A 149 5.63 -19.17 -12.81
N ALA A 150 5.86 -17.87 -12.63
CA ALA A 150 4.88 -16.95 -12.09
C ALA A 150 3.57 -16.88 -12.91
N LYS A 151 3.62 -17.11 -14.22
CA LYS A 151 2.41 -17.17 -15.06
C LYS A 151 1.43 -18.29 -14.66
N PHE A 152 1.93 -19.38 -14.06
CA PHE A 152 1.12 -20.52 -13.63
C PHE A 152 0.66 -20.45 -12.16
N LEU A 153 1.10 -19.45 -11.41
CA LEU A 153 0.67 -19.23 -10.04
C LEU A 153 -0.80 -18.77 -10.00
N SER A 154 -1.51 -19.14 -8.94
CA SER A 154 -2.84 -18.57 -8.64
C SER A 154 -2.75 -17.07 -8.36
N GLY A 155 -3.88 -16.36 -8.40
CA GLY A 155 -3.92 -14.92 -8.07
C GLY A 155 -3.35 -14.61 -6.69
N GLY A 156 -3.73 -15.40 -5.67
CA GLY A 156 -3.21 -15.26 -4.31
C GLY A 156 -1.71 -15.52 -4.20
N GLN A 157 -1.21 -16.56 -4.88
CA GLN A 157 0.24 -16.87 -4.91
C GLN A 157 1.03 -15.76 -5.61
N LYS A 158 0.51 -15.21 -6.72
CA LYS A 158 1.11 -14.04 -7.40
C LYS A 158 1.20 -12.83 -6.47
N LYS A 159 0.12 -12.51 -5.77
CA LYS A 159 0.09 -11.40 -4.81
C LYS A 159 1.09 -11.62 -3.67
N ARG A 160 1.13 -12.80 -3.07
CA ARG A 160 2.10 -13.15 -2.03
C ARG A 160 3.54 -13.01 -2.52
N CYS A 161 3.84 -13.49 -3.72
CA CYS A 161 5.16 -13.34 -4.34
C CYS A 161 5.51 -11.85 -4.57
N ALA A 162 4.62 -11.05 -5.13
CA ALA A 162 4.84 -9.63 -5.36
C ALA A 162 5.11 -8.85 -4.06
N ILE A 163 4.37 -9.16 -2.99
CA ILE A 163 4.58 -8.53 -1.67
C ILE A 163 5.92 -8.98 -1.07
N ALA A 164 6.26 -10.27 -1.18
CA ALA A 164 7.55 -10.79 -0.74
C ALA A 164 8.73 -10.08 -1.44
N MET A 165 8.64 -9.87 -2.75
CA MET A 165 9.62 -9.11 -3.53
C MET A 165 9.73 -7.66 -3.03
N ALA A 166 8.61 -6.98 -2.81
CA ALA A 166 8.59 -5.60 -2.33
C ALA A 166 9.24 -5.44 -0.95
N LEU A 167 9.20 -6.48 -0.11
CA LEU A 167 9.74 -6.49 1.25
C LEU A 167 11.24 -6.82 1.33
N LEU A 168 11.85 -7.34 0.27
CA LEU A 168 13.29 -7.65 0.27
C LEU A 168 14.18 -6.45 0.58
N SER A 169 13.76 -5.24 0.18
CA SER A 169 14.45 -3.99 0.48
C SER A 169 14.23 -3.49 1.93
N ASN A 170 13.42 -4.19 2.74
CA ASN A 170 12.99 -3.77 4.07
C ASN A 170 12.43 -2.33 4.09
N PRO A 171 11.37 -2.03 3.31
CA PRO A 171 10.90 -0.67 3.14
C PRO A 171 10.26 -0.11 4.40
N LYS A 172 10.40 1.22 4.59
CA LYS A 172 9.71 1.99 5.64
C LYS A 172 8.34 2.47 5.20
N ILE A 173 8.12 2.59 3.91
CA ILE A 173 6.86 2.98 3.28
C ILE A 173 6.49 1.92 2.25
N ILE A 174 5.33 1.30 2.42
CA ILE A 174 4.80 0.31 1.47
C ILE A 174 3.48 0.82 0.93
N LEU A 175 3.39 0.91 -0.39
CA LEU A 175 2.16 1.20 -1.11
C LEU A 175 1.63 -0.11 -1.70
N MET A 176 0.36 -0.43 -1.48
CA MET A 176 -0.27 -1.63 -2.04
C MET A 176 -1.53 -1.23 -2.80
N ASP A 177 -1.51 -1.41 -4.11
CA ASP A 177 -2.65 -1.05 -4.97
C ASP A 177 -3.54 -2.27 -5.21
N GLU A 178 -4.74 -2.26 -4.64
CA GLU A 178 -5.76 -3.31 -4.68
C GLU A 178 -5.23 -4.72 -4.34
N PRO A 179 -4.58 -4.90 -3.16
CA PRO A 179 -3.98 -6.17 -2.80
C PRO A 179 -5.01 -7.28 -2.55
N PHE A 180 -6.26 -6.97 -2.19
CA PHE A 180 -7.31 -7.95 -1.91
C PHE A 180 -8.10 -8.35 -3.15
N GLN A 181 -7.94 -7.64 -4.27
CA GLN A 181 -8.69 -7.89 -5.49
C GLN A 181 -8.45 -9.32 -6.03
N GLY A 182 -9.54 -10.05 -6.27
CA GLY A 182 -9.51 -11.38 -6.87
C GLY A 182 -9.01 -12.48 -5.94
N LEU A 183 -8.94 -12.21 -4.63
CA LEU A 183 -8.62 -13.21 -3.61
C LEU A 183 -9.89 -13.86 -3.07
N ASP A 184 -9.81 -15.15 -2.72
CA ASP A 184 -10.80 -15.83 -1.90
C ASP A 184 -10.74 -15.34 -0.44
N LEU A 185 -11.75 -15.71 0.36
CA LEU A 185 -11.87 -15.27 1.74
C LEU A 185 -10.66 -15.66 2.61
N MET A 186 -10.12 -16.87 2.43
CA MET A 186 -8.99 -17.35 3.24
C MET A 186 -7.71 -16.60 2.87
N SER A 187 -7.45 -16.42 1.57
CA SER A 187 -6.32 -15.63 1.07
C SER A 187 -6.39 -14.17 1.50
N THR A 188 -7.59 -13.58 1.52
CA THR A 188 -7.81 -12.21 2.00
C THR A 188 -7.46 -12.09 3.49
N ARG A 189 -7.96 -12.99 4.34
CA ARG A 189 -7.64 -13.00 5.77
C ARG A 189 -6.16 -13.18 6.04
N TYR A 190 -5.53 -14.13 5.37
CA TYR A 190 -4.10 -14.36 5.47
C TYR A 190 -3.31 -13.08 5.12
N LEU A 191 -3.68 -12.40 4.05
CA LEU A 191 -3.01 -11.17 3.65
C LEU A 191 -3.26 -10.02 4.63
N GLN A 192 -4.46 -9.89 5.18
CA GLN A 192 -4.78 -8.93 6.24
C GLN A 192 -3.88 -9.14 7.47
N GLU A 193 -3.79 -10.39 7.96
CA GLU A 193 -2.91 -10.77 9.08
C GLU A 193 -1.44 -10.44 8.76
N THR A 194 -1.00 -10.77 7.55
CA THR A 194 0.37 -10.49 7.10
C THR A 194 0.66 -8.98 7.14
N ILE A 195 -0.24 -8.13 6.64
CA ILE A 195 -0.07 -6.67 6.64
C ILE A 195 -0.02 -6.12 8.07
N VAL A 196 -0.89 -6.57 8.96
CA VAL A 196 -0.89 -6.18 10.37
C VAL A 196 0.43 -6.59 11.03
N ASN A 197 0.90 -7.81 10.77
CA ASN A 197 2.18 -8.30 11.31
C ASN A 197 3.38 -7.49 10.77
N LEU A 198 3.36 -7.06 9.50
CA LEU A 198 4.41 -6.21 8.95
C LEU A 198 4.54 -4.88 9.68
N GLN A 199 3.43 -4.27 10.07
CA GLN A 199 3.42 -3.02 10.83
C GLN A 199 3.85 -3.27 12.28
N THR A 200 3.42 -4.36 12.92
CA THR A 200 3.82 -4.67 14.31
C THR A 200 5.29 -5.09 14.44
N GLU A 201 5.89 -5.71 13.43
CA GLU A 201 7.32 -6.03 13.39
C GLU A 201 8.21 -4.79 13.30
N ASP A 202 7.71 -3.72 12.70
CA ASP A 202 8.39 -2.43 12.61
C ASP A 202 7.36 -1.31 12.79
N ASN A 203 7.23 -0.86 14.03
CA ASN A 203 6.27 0.19 14.43
C ASN A 203 6.46 1.55 13.72
N ASN A 204 7.52 1.71 12.93
CA ASN A 204 7.75 2.91 12.14
C ASN A 204 7.34 2.71 10.66
N ARG A 205 6.98 1.49 10.26
CA ARG A 205 6.60 1.19 8.88
C ARG A 205 5.19 1.68 8.59
N CYS A 206 5.06 2.49 7.53
CA CYS A 206 3.76 2.91 7.01
C CYS A 206 3.29 1.95 5.93
N CYS A 207 2.05 1.49 6.04
CA CYS A 207 1.38 0.75 4.97
C CYS A 207 0.24 1.60 4.41
N ILE A 208 0.26 1.92 3.13
CA ILE A 208 -0.82 2.65 2.48
C ILE A 208 -1.45 1.70 1.46
N ILE A 209 -2.72 1.46 1.61
CA ILE A 209 -3.42 0.42 0.86
C ILE A 209 -4.63 1.04 0.17
N SER A 210 -4.70 0.93 -1.15
CA SER A 210 -5.93 1.21 -1.88
C SER A 210 -6.67 -0.09 -2.11
N ASP A 211 -7.97 -0.09 -1.93
CA ASP A 211 -8.81 -1.20 -2.35
C ASP A 211 -10.27 -0.71 -2.53
N HIS A 212 -11.04 -1.45 -3.32
CA HIS A 212 -12.48 -1.24 -3.44
C HIS A 212 -13.26 -2.14 -2.47
N ALA A 213 -12.63 -3.20 -1.92
CA ALA A 213 -13.18 -4.02 -0.85
C ALA A 213 -13.12 -3.25 0.49
N ALA A 214 -13.98 -2.23 0.63
CA ALA A 214 -13.93 -1.28 1.73
C ALA A 214 -13.97 -1.95 3.11
N ARG A 215 -14.77 -3.02 3.28
CA ARG A 215 -14.87 -3.76 4.54
C ARG A 215 -13.54 -4.40 4.91
N ASP A 216 -12.91 -5.09 3.97
CA ASP A 216 -11.65 -5.78 4.21
C ASP A 216 -10.53 -4.81 4.55
N LEU A 217 -10.48 -3.68 3.86
CA LEU A 217 -9.49 -2.65 4.10
C LEU A 217 -9.71 -1.94 5.44
N LEU A 218 -10.94 -1.55 5.77
CA LEU A 218 -11.25 -0.86 7.03
C LEU A 218 -11.01 -1.74 8.26
N ASN A 219 -11.14 -3.07 8.14
CA ASN A 219 -10.89 -4.00 9.24
C ASN A 219 -9.45 -3.96 9.78
N ILE A 220 -8.48 -3.62 8.92
CA ILE A 220 -7.06 -3.57 9.30
C ILE A 220 -6.51 -2.14 9.37
N SER A 221 -7.24 -1.15 8.89
CA SER A 221 -6.76 0.24 8.84
C SER A 221 -6.88 0.92 10.21
N ASP A 222 -5.83 1.66 10.59
CA ASP A 222 -5.88 2.60 11.72
C ASP A 222 -6.70 3.83 11.35
N ARG A 223 -6.52 4.30 10.12
CA ARG A 223 -7.25 5.40 9.50
C ARG A 223 -7.50 5.10 8.03
N ALA A 224 -8.52 5.75 7.47
CA ALA A 224 -8.71 5.71 6.03
C ALA A 224 -9.05 7.12 5.50
N ILE A 225 -8.83 7.26 4.20
CA ILE A 225 -9.07 8.46 3.41
C ILE A 225 -10.05 8.06 2.32
N VAL A 226 -11.13 8.79 2.19
CA VAL A 226 -12.15 8.55 1.17
C VAL A 226 -12.04 9.60 0.07
N LEU A 227 -11.83 9.13 -1.14
CA LEU A 227 -11.80 9.94 -2.35
C LEU A 227 -13.14 9.82 -3.10
N ALA A 228 -13.72 10.93 -3.45
CA ALA A 228 -14.83 10.99 -4.41
C ALA A 228 -14.75 12.32 -5.17
N ASN A 229 -15.27 12.34 -6.39
CA ASN A 229 -15.28 13.56 -7.22
C ASN A 229 -13.89 14.23 -7.31
N LYS A 230 -12.81 13.42 -7.42
CA LYS A 230 -11.41 13.87 -7.55
C LYS A 230 -10.83 14.54 -6.30
N LYS A 231 -11.53 14.54 -5.17
CA LYS A 231 -11.18 15.22 -3.91
C LYS A 231 -11.17 14.23 -2.74
N VAL A 232 -10.48 14.60 -1.67
CA VAL A 232 -10.68 13.98 -0.37
C VAL A 232 -11.99 14.50 0.21
N ILE A 233 -12.94 13.60 0.46
CA ILE A 233 -14.25 13.96 1.02
C ILE A 233 -14.36 13.69 2.50
N ALA A 234 -13.62 12.71 3.01
CA ALA A 234 -13.55 12.37 4.42
C ALA A 234 -12.22 11.66 4.74
N HIS A 235 -11.76 11.76 5.98
CA HIS A 235 -10.64 10.99 6.51
C HIS A 235 -10.80 10.80 8.02
N GLY A 236 -10.31 9.72 8.56
CA GLY A 236 -10.36 9.43 10.00
C GLY A 236 -10.31 7.95 10.31
N PRO A 237 -10.43 7.58 11.59
CA PRO A 237 -10.60 6.19 11.99
C PRO A 237 -11.84 5.55 11.37
N PRO A 238 -11.84 4.22 11.08
CA PRO A 238 -12.96 3.55 10.44
C PRO A 238 -14.33 3.85 11.07
N LYS A 239 -14.40 3.82 12.41
CA LYS A 239 -15.66 4.09 13.15
C LYS A 239 -16.22 5.49 12.93
N GLU A 240 -15.36 6.50 12.73
CA GLU A 240 -15.77 7.87 12.47
C GLU A 240 -16.19 8.06 11.00
N LEU A 241 -15.45 7.42 10.08
CA LEU A 241 -15.78 7.47 8.66
C LEU A 241 -17.16 6.90 8.36
N LEU A 242 -17.56 5.82 9.04
CA LEU A 242 -18.88 5.22 8.88
C LEU A 242 -20.03 6.10 9.39
N LYS A 243 -19.74 7.10 10.23
CA LYS A 243 -20.72 8.10 10.71
C LYS A 243 -20.70 9.36 9.85
N ASN A 244 -19.72 9.50 8.96
CA ASN A 244 -19.58 10.71 8.15
C ASN A 244 -20.61 10.73 7.01
N GLU A 245 -21.51 11.71 7.01
CA GLU A 245 -22.61 11.81 6.05
C GLU A 245 -22.13 11.91 4.58
N LYS A 246 -21.03 12.64 4.33
CA LYS A 246 -20.45 12.74 2.99
C LYS A 246 -19.87 11.41 2.52
N ALA A 247 -19.19 10.68 3.41
CA ALA A 247 -18.64 9.37 3.08
C ALA A 247 -19.76 8.35 2.83
N LYS A 248 -20.86 8.39 3.61
CA LYS A 248 -22.03 7.55 3.37
C LYS A 248 -22.68 7.86 2.02
N SER A 249 -23.04 9.11 1.78
CA SER A 249 -23.80 9.49 0.59
C SER A 249 -23.02 9.31 -0.72
N LEU A 250 -21.68 9.50 -0.70
CA LEU A 250 -20.86 9.48 -1.91
C LEU A 250 -20.08 8.18 -2.13
N TYR A 251 -19.97 7.30 -1.12
CA TYR A 251 -19.15 6.09 -1.24
C TYR A 251 -19.73 4.85 -0.56
N PHE A 252 -20.06 4.88 0.73
CA PHE A 252 -20.44 3.67 1.47
C PHE A 252 -21.90 3.23 1.21
N GLY A 253 -22.82 4.18 1.07
CA GLY A 253 -24.25 3.92 1.14
C GLY A 253 -24.76 3.72 2.58
N ASP A 254 -26.06 3.81 2.78
CA ASP A 254 -26.69 3.79 4.12
C ASP A 254 -26.64 2.41 4.79
N ALA A 255 -26.59 1.32 4.02
CA ALA A 255 -26.60 -0.05 4.52
C ALA A 255 -25.19 -0.62 4.84
N PHE A 256 -24.15 0.15 4.64
CA PHE A 256 -22.78 -0.34 4.84
C PHE A 256 -22.41 -0.43 6.32
N ASN A 257 -22.05 -1.63 6.78
CA ASN A 257 -21.55 -1.93 8.14
C ASN A 257 -20.27 -2.76 8.06
N ILE A 258 -19.40 -2.60 9.07
CA ILE A 258 -18.15 -3.38 9.24
C ILE A 258 -18.38 -4.46 10.28
#